data_85b9ba1d8be2d060db58ffe0047eaecb
#
_entry.id   85b9ba1d8be2d060db58ffe0047eaecb
#
_cell.length_a   1.000
_cell.length_b   1.000
_cell.length_c   1.000
_cell.angle_alpha   90.00
_cell.angle_beta   90.00
_cell.angle_gamma   90.00
#
_symmetry.space_group_name_H-M   'P 1'
#
loop_
_entity.id
_entity.type
_entity.pdbx_description
1 polymer ?
#
loop_
_entity_poly.entity_id
_entity_poly.type
_entity_poly.pdbx_seq_one_letter_code
_entity_poly.pdbx_strand_id
1 'polypeptide(L)'
;MNNINRRRYVLSNKSLTLICIFLFLIIFSILIYFNKNNLIQISKNTIQSFSENFQYQFTKFDISGLEKIESKFVEDKLQNYIGFSIFLLPLDQINDSIKENNWVKEIYLHTNYKDTLFIRIEEYKPIGIYFFNEKYFVFDENGKIIDQIYITNSTDQSLLIFKGNSSNLKANSLINILKNNDFEKKYQIDSLEFINKRRWDINLYNDVKLMLSEEDPNKSIQNFIIIQNKLSETDINNIKIYDLRNLKKTILINLDD
;
A
#
# COMPACT_ATOMS: atom_id res chain seq x y z
N MET A 1 -16.92 -37.70 -78.37
CA MET A 1 -15.88 -38.27 -77.49
C MET A 1 -14.98 -37.12 -77.02
N ASN A 2 -15.20 -36.63 -75.80
CA ASN A 2 -14.40 -35.52 -75.23
C ASN A 2 -13.20 -36.13 -74.46
N ASN A 3 -12.00 -35.91 -75.01
CA ASN A 3 -10.74 -36.28 -74.31
C ASN A 3 -10.47 -35.24 -73.20
N ILE A 4 -10.72 -35.60 -71.97
CA ILE A 4 -10.30 -34.84 -70.79
C ILE A 4 -8.78 -35.07 -70.60
N ASN A 5 -7.96 -34.10 -71.04
CA ASN A 5 -6.55 -34.05 -70.78
C ASN A 5 -6.31 -33.80 -69.25
N ARG A 6 -6.11 -34.86 -68.48
CA ARG A 6 -5.66 -34.78 -67.11
C ARG A 6 -4.16 -34.39 -67.10
N ARG A 7 -3.90 -33.08 -66.96
CA ARG A 7 -2.50 -32.62 -66.62
C ARG A 7 -2.12 -33.18 -65.29
N ARG A 8 -1.24 -34.15 -65.25
CA ARG A 8 -0.54 -34.60 -64.04
C ARG A 8 0.44 -33.49 -63.65
N TYR A 9 0.16 -32.74 -62.56
CA TYR A 9 1.15 -31.83 -61.97
C TYR A 9 2.23 -32.68 -61.32
N VAL A 10 3.36 -32.80 -61.99
CA VAL A 10 4.57 -33.37 -61.41
C VAL A 10 5.26 -32.27 -60.63
N LEU A 11 5.24 -32.33 -59.32
CA LEU A 11 5.96 -31.38 -58.44
C LEU A 11 7.45 -31.49 -58.75
N SER A 12 8.12 -30.34 -58.94
CA SER A 12 9.59 -30.34 -59.13
C SER A 12 10.28 -30.85 -57.87
N ASN A 13 11.44 -31.47 -57.96
CA ASN A 13 12.21 -31.94 -56.80
C ASN A 13 12.43 -30.84 -55.76
N LYS A 14 12.59 -29.57 -56.19
CA LYS A 14 12.73 -28.39 -55.32
C LYS A 14 11.44 -28.09 -54.55
N SER A 15 10.25 -28.23 -55.16
CA SER A 15 8.99 -28.02 -54.44
C SER A 15 8.69 -29.14 -53.47
N LEU A 16 9.07 -30.38 -53.79
CA LEU A 16 8.94 -31.54 -52.90
C LEU A 16 9.82 -31.35 -51.64
N THR A 17 11.08 -30.92 -51.81
CA THR A 17 11.97 -30.69 -50.66
C THR A 17 11.46 -29.55 -49.76
N LEU A 18 10.91 -28.48 -50.32
CA LEU A 18 10.31 -27.37 -49.55
C LEU A 18 9.10 -27.85 -48.73
N ILE A 19 8.25 -28.73 -49.31
CA ILE A 19 7.11 -29.31 -48.62
C ILE A 19 7.56 -30.20 -47.45
N CYS A 20 8.59 -31.04 -47.70
CA CYS A 20 9.17 -31.91 -46.64
C CYS A 20 9.76 -31.08 -45.48
N ILE A 21 10.48 -29.99 -45.78
CA ILE A 21 11.02 -29.08 -44.75
C ILE A 21 9.89 -28.44 -43.96
N PHE A 22 8.83 -27.98 -44.65
CA PHE A 22 7.67 -27.36 -43.99
C PHE A 22 6.93 -28.34 -43.08
N LEU A 23 6.71 -29.57 -43.54
CA LEU A 23 6.10 -30.63 -42.73
C LEU A 23 6.99 -31.01 -41.54
N PHE A 24 8.29 -31.06 -41.72
CA PHE A 24 9.24 -31.30 -40.63
C PHE A 24 9.16 -30.19 -39.55
N LEU A 25 9.11 -28.93 -39.97
CA LEU A 25 8.97 -27.81 -39.03
C LEU A 25 7.62 -27.83 -38.26
N ILE A 26 6.54 -28.25 -38.94
CA ILE A 26 5.23 -28.41 -38.26
C ILE A 26 5.31 -29.54 -37.21
N ILE A 27 5.81 -30.70 -37.61
CA ILE A 27 5.95 -31.87 -36.70
C ILE A 27 6.86 -31.49 -35.52
N PHE A 28 7.98 -30.82 -35.78
CA PHE A 28 8.91 -30.36 -34.76
C PHE A 28 8.27 -29.34 -33.79
N SER A 29 7.49 -28.40 -34.31
CA SER A 29 6.71 -27.46 -33.52
C SER A 29 5.69 -28.16 -32.61
N ILE A 30 4.98 -29.16 -33.15
CA ILE A 30 4.04 -29.98 -32.40
C ILE A 30 4.76 -30.75 -31.30
N LEU A 31 5.90 -31.37 -31.57
CA LEU A 31 6.70 -32.09 -30.58
C LEU A 31 7.18 -31.17 -29.47
N ILE A 32 7.64 -29.95 -29.79
CA ILE A 32 8.02 -28.93 -28.80
C ILE A 32 6.82 -28.58 -27.94
N TYR A 33 5.66 -28.34 -28.56
CA TYR A 33 4.43 -27.95 -27.84
C TYR A 33 4.00 -29.01 -26.83
N PHE A 34 3.95 -30.28 -27.24
CA PHE A 34 3.60 -31.40 -26.36
C PHE A 34 4.64 -31.70 -25.29
N ASN A 35 5.93 -31.42 -25.53
CA ASN A 35 7.02 -31.66 -24.59
C ASN A 35 7.45 -30.39 -23.83
N LYS A 36 6.73 -29.27 -23.96
CA LYS A 36 7.11 -27.99 -23.39
C LYS A 36 7.47 -28.08 -21.89
N ASN A 37 6.65 -28.78 -21.11
CA ASN A 37 6.88 -28.88 -19.66
C ASN A 37 8.15 -29.68 -19.34
N ASN A 38 8.40 -30.76 -20.08
CA ASN A 38 9.63 -31.58 -19.92
C ASN A 38 10.87 -30.76 -20.31
N LEU A 39 10.80 -30.01 -21.41
CA LEU A 39 11.92 -29.17 -21.86
C LEU A 39 12.23 -28.05 -20.86
N ILE A 40 11.19 -27.41 -20.30
CA ILE A 40 11.36 -26.41 -19.24
C ILE A 40 12.00 -27.04 -18.00
N GLN A 41 11.54 -28.24 -17.60
CA GLN A 41 12.12 -28.92 -16.43
C GLN A 41 13.57 -29.33 -16.65
N ILE A 42 13.91 -29.83 -17.82
CA ILE A 42 15.31 -30.20 -18.19
C ILE A 42 16.18 -28.93 -18.15
N SER A 43 15.71 -27.81 -18.73
CA SER A 43 16.48 -26.57 -18.71
C SER A 43 16.67 -26.03 -17.29
N LYS A 44 15.65 -26.08 -16.43
CA LYS A 44 15.77 -25.69 -15.02
C LYS A 44 16.79 -26.56 -14.27
N ASN A 45 16.71 -27.86 -14.44
CA ASN A 45 17.65 -28.79 -13.80
C ASN A 45 19.09 -28.54 -14.28
N THR A 46 19.28 -28.26 -15.57
CA THR A 46 20.61 -27.94 -16.12
C THR A 46 21.16 -26.64 -15.54
N ILE A 47 20.33 -25.58 -15.43
CA ILE A 47 20.71 -24.31 -14.81
C ILE A 47 21.01 -24.50 -13.31
N GLN A 48 20.21 -25.30 -12.62
CA GLN A 48 20.44 -25.61 -11.21
C GLN A 48 21.79 -26.34 -11.01
N SER A 49 22.07 -27.40 -11.76
CA SER A 49 23.35 -28.13 -11.69
C SER A 49 24.56 -27.26 -12.06
N PHE A 50 24.40 -26.37 -13.06
CA PHE A 50 25.42 -25.37 -13.38
C PHE A 50 25.68 -24.44 -12.19
N SER A 51 24.62 -23.94 -11.58
CA SER A 51 24.72 -23.00 -10.43
C SER A 51 25.39 -23.67 -9.23
N GLU A 52 25.11 -24.96 -8.97
CA GLU A 52 25.75 -25.71 -7.91
C GLU A 52 27.25 -25.87 -8.16
N ASN A 53 27.65 -26.22 -9.37
CA ASN A 53 29.06 -26.43 -9.72
C ASN A 53 29.90 -25.15 -9.70
N PHE A 54 29.29 -24.00 -10.01
CA PHE A 54 29.96 -22.70 -10.09
C PHE A 54 29.64 -21.74 -8.94
N GLN A 55 28.95 -22.21 -7.90
CA GLN A 55 28.58 -21.44 -6.71
C GLN A 55 27.68 -20.19 -7.01
N TYR A 56 26.76 -20.32 -7.96
CA TYR A 56 25.73 -19.35 -8.28
C TYR A 56 24.41 -19.66 -7.57
N GLN A 57 24.48 -20.05 -6.31
CA GLN A 57 23.32 -20.39 -5.49
C GLN A 57 22.97 -19.25 -4.54
N PHE A 58 21.69 -19.04 -4.35
CA PHE A 58 21.17 -18.11 -3.35
C PHE A 58 21.52 -18.62 -1.94
N THR A 59 22.41 -17.90 -1.25
CA THR A 59 22.87 -18.25 0.10
C THR A 59 22.82 -17.09 1.08
N LYS A 60 22.68 -15.85 0.57
CA LYS A 60 22.69 -14.64 1.37
C LYS A 60 21.57 -13.71 0.93
N PHE A 61 21.05 -12.96 1.88
CA PHE A 61 20.12 -11.87 1.63
C PHE A 61 20.51 -10.65 2.44
N ASP A 62 20.15 -9.49 1.91
CA ASP A 62 20.30 -8.18 2.56
C ASP A 62 18.93 -7.48 2.55
N ILE A 63 18.40 -7.23 3.75
CA ILE A 63 17.07 -6.65 3.96
C ILE A 63 17.23 -5.23 4.49
N SER A 64 16.55 -4.29 3.87
CA SER A 64 16.58 -2.87 4.26
C SER A 64 15.20 -2.22 4.20
N GLY A 65 15.04 -1.09 4.93
CA GLY A 65 13.81 -0.30 4.92
C GLY A 65 12.72 -0.78 5.88
N LEU A 66 13.04 -1.69 6.81
CA LEU A 66 12.11 -2.16 7.84
C LEU A 66 12.08 -1.19 9.04
N GLU A 67 10.88 -0.83 9.48
CA GLU A 67 10.62 -0.01 10.69
C GLU A 67 9.63 -0.72 11.65
N LYS A 68 8.55 -1.27 11.12
CA LYS A 68 7.48 -1.98 11.87
C LYS A 68 7.47 -3.47 11.60
N ILE A 69 7.90 -3.90 10.44
CA ILE A 69 7.97 -5.31 10.06
C ILE A 69 9.23 -5.92 10.65
N GLU A 70 9.08 -7.02 11.36
CA GLU A 70 10.24 -7.77 11.87
C GLU A 70 11.00 -8.43 10.72
N SER A 71 12.34 -8.36 10.72
CA SER A 71 13.18 -8.98 9.69
C SER A 71 12.91 -10.48 9.56
N LYS A 72 12.63 -11.13 10.67
CA LYS A 72 12.29 -12.55 10.74
C LYS A 72 11.11 -12.93 9.84
N PHE A 73 10.09 -12.07 9.71
CA PHE A 73 8.97 -12.31 8.79
C PHE A 73 9.45 -12.49 7.35
N VAL A 74 10.38 -11.64 6.90
CA VAL A 74 10.94 -11.69 5.55
C VAL A 74 11.88 -12.89 5.41
N GLU A 75 12.73 -13.13 6.40
CA GLU A 75 13.66 -14.27 6.44
C GLU A 75 12.94 -15.61 6.32
N ASP A 76 11.85 -15.80 7.06
CA ASP A 76 11.03 -17.02 7.02
C ASP A 76 10.45 -17.29 5.62
N LYS A 77 10.07 -16.22 4.87
CA LYS A 77 9.60 -16.33 3.48
C LYS A 77 10.71 -16.75 2.51
N LEU A 78 11.97 -16.44 2.82
CA LEU A 78 13.12 -16.73 1.99
C LEU A 78 13.74 -18.11 2.26
N GLN A 79 13.52 -18.67 3.44
CA GLN A 79 14.16 -19.89 3.90
C GLN A 79 14.04 -21.06 2.90
N ASN A 80 12.89 -21.20 2.26
CA ASN A 80 12.61 -22.28 1.31
C ASN A 80 13.37 -22.15 -0.02
N TYR A 81 13.97 -21.01 -0.29
CA TYR A 81 14.70 -20.74 -1.53
C TYR A 81 16.22 -20.79 -1.39
N ILE A 82 16.73 -20.96 -0.16
CA ILE A 82 18.17 -21.11 0.08
C ILE A 82 18.68 -22.35 -0.64
N GLY A 83 19.78 -22.20 -1.38
CA GLY A 83 20.35 -23.25 -2.22
C GLY A 83 19.82 -23.30 -3.66
N PHE A 84 18.77 -22.56 -3.99
CA PHE A 84 18.29 -22.46 -5.37
C PHE A 84 19.29 -21.69 -6.23
N SER A 85 19.31 -22.00 -7.53
CA SER A 85 20.04 -21.17 -8.48
C SER A 85 19.59 -19.71 -8.40
N ILE A 86 20.54 -18.77 -8.30
CA ILE A 86 20.24 -17.33 -8.26
C ILE A 86 19.48 -16.88 -9.53
N PHE A 87 19.64 -17.58 -10.65
CA PHE A 87 18.98 -17.29 -11.92
C PHE A 87 17.55 -17.84 -12.01
N LEU A 88 17.18 -18.77 -11.11
CA LEU A 88 15.88 -19.41 -11.08
C LEU A 88 15.02 -18.98 -9.88
N LEU A 89 15.49 -18.00 -9.10
CA LEU A 89 14.69 -17.46 -7.98
C LEU A 89 13.36 -16.91 -8.50
N PRO A 90 12.23 -17.37 -7.94
CA PRO A 90 10.92 -16.89 -8.34
C PRO A 90 10.60 -15.54 -7.66
N LEU A 91 11.24 -14.46 -8.12
CA LEU A 91 11.16 -13.13 -7.50
C LEU A 91 9.72 -12.64 -7.37
N ASP A 92 8.84 -12.94 -8.32
CA ASP A 92 7.42 -12.59 -8.25
C ASP A 92 6.72 -13.28 -7.07
N GLN A 93 6.98 -14.59 -6.84
CA GLN A 93 6.39 -15.32 -5.72
C GLN A 93 6.93 -14.83 -4.38
N ILE A 94 8.22 -14.51 -4.31
CA ILE A 94 8.85 -13.90 -3.13
C ILE A 94 8.20 -12.55 -2.84
N ASN A 95 8.06 -11.70 -3.85
CA ASN A 95 7.41 -10.40 -3.75
C ASN A 95 5.97 -10.53 -3.22
N ASP A 96 5.18 -11.43 -3.80
CA ASP A 96 3.78 -11.63 -3.40
C ASP A 96 3.67 -12.16 -1.97
N SER A 97 4.57 -13.07 -1.57
CA SER A 97 4.58 -13.63 -0.21
C SER A 97 4.94 -12.58 0.87
N ILE A 98 5.81 -11.63 0.55
CA ILE A 98 6.16 -10.53 1.46
C ILE A 98 5.03 -9.48 1.49
N LYS A 99 4.34 -9.23 0.37
CA LYS A 99 3.16 -8.34 0.28
C LYS A 99 1.94 -8.81 1.07
N GLU A 100 1.93 -10.05 1.57
CA GLU A 100 0.90 -10.50 2.52
C GLU A 100 0.87 -9.68 3.81
N ASN A 101 1.96 -9.03 4.18
CA ASN A 101 1.99 -8.12 5.30
C ASN A 101 1.40 -6.76 4.92
N ASN A 102 0.36 -6.35 5.62
CA ASN A 102 -0.38 -5.11 5.34
C ASN A 102 0.45 -3.83 5.45
N TRP A 103 1.55 -3.87 6.20
CA TRP A 103 2.47 -2.74 6.35
C TRP A 103 3.33 -2.52 5.11
N VAL A 104 3.46 -3.51 4.24
CA VAL A 104 4.26 -3.40 3.02
C VAL A 104 3.57 -2.51 2.00
N LYS A 105 4.21 -1.40 1.64
CA LYS A 105 3.77 -0.48 0.59
C LYS A 105 4.35 -0.90 -0.75
N GLU A 106 5.68 -1.00 -0.82
CA GLU A 106 6.41 -1.41 -2.02
C GLU A 106 7.61 -2.29 -1.68
N ILE A 107 8.02 -3.15 -2.62
CA ILE A 107 9.16 -4.05 -2.50
C ILE A 107 10.01 -3.92 -3.75
N TYR A 108 11.32 -3.80 -3.53
CA TYR A 108 12.32 -3.80 -4.59
C TYR A 108 13.25 -4.99 -4.37
N LEU A 109 13.26 -5.90 -5.35
CA LEU A 109 14.09 -7.10 -5.33
C LEU A 109 15.12 -7.03 -6.44
N HIS A 110 16.39 -7.28 -6.12
CA HIS A 110 17.43 -7.47 -7.13
C HIS A 110 18.50 -8.43 -6.61
N THR A 111 19.23 -9.07 -7.52
CA THR A 111 20.31 -9.99 -7.18
C THR A 111 21.65 -9.44 -7.66
N ASN A 112 22.75 -9.92 -7.05
CA ASN A 112 24.09 -9.70 -7.58
C ASN A 112 24.48 -10.71 -8.68
N TYR A 113 23.54 -11.58 -9.10
CA TYR A 113 23.74 -12.68 -10.04
C TYR A 113 24.80 -13.70 -9.61
N LYS A 114 25.11 -13.75 -8.31
CA LYS A 114 26.06 -14.70 -7.74
C LYS A 114 25.42 -15.49 -6.60
N ASP A 115 25.22 -14.88 -5.46
CA ASP A 115 24.80 -15.57 -4.24
C ASP A 115 23.83 -14.78 -3.35
N THR A 116 23.60 -13.50 -3.65
CA THR A 116 22.89 -12.58 -2.76
C THR A 116 21.65 -11.98 -3.40
N LEU A 117 20.55 -11.99 -2.65
CA LEU A 117 19.30 -11.28 -2.95
C LEU A 117 19.22 -10.03 -2.06
N PHE A 118 19.07 -8.85 -2.68
CA PHE A 118 18.82 -7.59 -1.99
C PHE A 118 17.33 -7.30 -2.00
N ILE A 119 16.81 -6.95 -0.82
CA ILE A 119 15.40 -6.70 -0.56
C ILE A 119 15.27 -5.35 0.09
N ARG A 120 14.69 -4.39 -0.60
CA ARG A 120 14.30 -3.11 0.00
C ARG A 120 12.79 -3.03 0.10
N ILE A 121 12.29 -2.81 1.31
CA ILE A 121 10.87 -2.69 1.60
C ILE A 121 10.58 -1.24 1.96
N GLU A 122 9.55 -0.67 1.34
CA GLU A 122 8.92 0.56 1.79
C GLU A 122 7.66 0.22 2.58
N GLU A 123 7.60 0.70 3.82
CA GLU A 123 6.44 0.52 4.67
C GLU A 123 5.45 1.68 4.54
N TYR A 124 4.17 1.40 4.76
CA TYR A 124 3.17 2.45 4.91
C TYR A 124 3.46 3.28 6.16
N LYS A 125 3.31 4.60 6.04
CA LYS A 125 3.42 5.55 7.16
C LYS A 125 2.03 5.96 7.61
N PRO A 126 1.61 5.60 8.83
CA PRO A 126 0.31 6.01 9.33
C PRO A 126 0.30 7.52 9.60
N ILE A 127 -0.81 8.19 9.28
CA ILE A 127 -1.04 9.61 9.58
C ILE A 127 -2.11 9.82 10.65
N GLY A 128 -2.83 8.78 11.05
CA GLY A 128 -3.88 8.87 12.05
C GLY A 128 -4.46 7.51 12.40
N ILE A 129 -5.34 7.52 13.39
CA ILE A 129 -6.07 6.36 13.87
C ILE A 129 -7.55 6.54 13.54
N TYR A 130 -8.14 5.60 12.82
CA TYR A 130 -9.55 5.56 12.49
C TYR A 130 -10.30 4.69 13.49
N PHE A 131 -11.25 5.28 14.21
CA PHE A 131 -12.15 4.57 15.12
C PHE A 131 -13.47 4.26 14.43
N PHE A 132 -13.75 2.97 14.23
CA PHE A 132 -14.95 2.50 13.55
C PHE A 132 -15.39 1.13 14.10
N ASN A 133 -16.68 0.96 14.36
CA ASN A 133 -17.25 -0.28 14.91
C ASN A 133 -16.49 -0.78 16.15
N GLU A 134 -16.23 0.11 17.10
CA GLU A 134 -15.51 -0.19 18.35
C GLU A 134 -14.07 -0.70 18.18
N LYS A 135 -13.49 -0.51 17.02
CA LYS A 135 -12.12 -0.90 16.67
C LYS A 135 -11.30 0.29 16.21
N TYR A 136 -10.00 0.19 16.43
CA TYR A 136 -9.04 1.20 16.01
C TYR A 136 -8.19 0.66 14.86
N PHE A 137 -7.99 1.48 13.83
CA PHE A 137 -7.21 1.13 12.66
C PHE A 137 -6.23 2.27 12.35
N VAL A 138 -4.98 1.96 12.04
CA VAL A 138 -4.06 2.94 11.47
C VAL A 138 -4.30 3.05 9.97
N PHE A 139 -4.14 4.26 9.42
CA PHE A 139 -4.36 4.52 8.01
C PHE A 139 -3.33 5.50 7.43
N ASP A 140 -3.09 5.41 6.12
CA ASP A 140 -2.13 6.24 5.39
C ASP A 140 -2.72 7.58 4.91
N GLU A 141 -1.90 8.39 4.25
CA GLU A 141 -2.27 9.69 3.69
C GLU A 141 -3.44 9.67 2.68
N ASN A 142 -3.71 8.52 2.07
CA ASN A 142 -4.81 8.31 1.14
C ASN A 142 -6.08 7.77 1.83
N GLY A 143 -5.99 7.53 3.15
CA GLY A 143 -7.05 6.92 3.94
C GLY A 143 -7.12 5.40 3.82
N LYS A 144 -6.12 4.75 3.21
CA LYS A 144 -6.04 3.28 3.18
C LYS A 144 -5.76 2.75 4.58
N ILE A 145 -6.59 1.83 5.05
CA ILE A 145 -6.36 1.12 6.30
C ILE A 145 -5.14 0.21 6.12
N ILE A 146 -4.17 0.38 7.01
CA ILE A 146 -2.94 -0.41 7.05
C ILE A 146 -3.17 -1.63 7.94
N ASP A 147 -3.57 -1.40 9.20
CA ASP A 147 -3.72 -2.48 10.18
C ASP A 147 -4.72 -2.12 11.27
N GLN A 148 -5.25 -3.14 11.95
CA GLN A 148 -6.01 -2.97 13.18
C GLN A 148 -5.05 -2.90 14.35
N ILE A 149 -5.29 -1.96 15.27
CA ILE A 149 -4.48 -1.79 16.48
C ILE A 149 -5.33 -1.86 17.74
N TYR A 150 -4.66 -2.14 18.86
CA TYR A 150 -5.22 -1.97 20.19
C TYR A 150 -4.55 -0.75 20.84
N ILE A 151 -5.36 0.19 21.32
CA ILE A 151 -4.82 1.36 22.03
C ILE A 151 -4.24 0.91 23.36
N THR A 152 -2.95 1.11 23.53
CA THR A 152 -2.20 0.80 24.75
C THR A 152 -1.34 2.03 25.10
N ASN A 153 -0.71 2.01 26.27
CA ASN A 153 0.23 3.08 26.65
C ASN A 153 1.45 3.21 25.71
N SER A 154 1.71 2.19 24.89
CA SER A 154 2.75 2.17 23.86
C SER A 154 2.27 2.57 22.48
N THR A 155 0.96 2.83 22.29
CA THR A 155 0.44 3.38 21.04
C THR A 155 1.02 4.77 20.82
N ASP A 156 1.41 5.05 19.60
CA ASP A 156 1.97 6.35 19.24
C ASP A 156 0.95 7.47 19.52
N GLN A 157 1.17 8.19 20.63
CA GLN A 157 0.30 9.26 21.10
C GLN A 157 0.32 10.50 20.18
N SER A 158 1.21 10.52 19.19
CA SER A 158 1.26 11.60 18.19
C SER A 158 0.18 11.46 17.10
N LEU A 159 -0.46 10.29 16.99
CA LEU A 159 -1.47 10.05 15.96
C LEU A 159 -2.87 10.48 16.45
N LEU A 160 -3.50 11.38 15.71
CA LEU A 160 -4.86 11.86 15.97
C LEU A 160 -5.91 10.77 15.72
N ILE A 161 -6.95 10.74 16.56
CA ILE A 161 -8.08 9.81 16.43
C ILE A 161 -9.19 10.44 15.60
N PHE A 162 -9.56 9.78 14.52
CA PHE A 162 -10.62 10.15 13.59
C PHE A 162 -11.84 9.26 13.77
N LYS A 163 -12.99 9.88 14.10
CA LYS A 163 -14.28 9.21 14.30
C LYS A 163 -15.25 9.58 13.17
N GLY A 164 -16.25 8.72 12.96
CA GLY A 164 -17.27 8.96 11.94
C GLY A 164 -16.97 8.28 10.60
N ASN A 165 -18.03 7.92 9.88
CA ASN A 165 -17.94 7.15 8.66
C ASN A 165 -17.12 7.88 7.58
N SER A 166 -16.12 7.17 7.03
CA SER A 166 -15.20 7.69 6.00
C SER A 166 -14.32 8.86 6.45
N SER A 167 -14.12 9.06 7.75
CA SER A 167 -13.26 10.11 8.29
C SER A 167 -11.80 9.92 7.85
N ASN A 168 -11.31 8.68 7.77
CA ASN A 168 -9.97 8.34 7.28
C ASN A 168 -9.71 8.91 5.87
N LEU A 169 -10.71 8.84 4.96
CA LEU A 169 -10.57 9.31 3.56
C LEU A 169 -10.47 10.84 3.44
N LYS A 170 -10.87 11.57 4.47
CA LYS A 170 -10.88 13.05 4.51
C LYS A 170 -9.89 13.63 5.53
N ALA A 171 -9.23 12.76 6.29
CA ALA A 171 -8.33 13.14 7.38
C ALA A 171 -7.16 14.02 6.92
N ASN A 172 -6.49 13.64 5.82
CA ASN A 172 -5.30 14.33 5.34
C ASN A 172 -5.56 15.83 5.06
N SER A 173 -6.72 16.17 4.51
CA SER A 173 -7.08 17.57 4.27
C SER A 173 -7.23 18.37 5.58
N LEU A 174 -7.87 17.78 6.62
CA LEU A 174 -8.01 18.41 7.92
C LEU A 174 -6.66 18.52 8.65
N ILE A 175 -5.83 17.47 8.63
CA ILE A 175 -4.47 17.49 9.20
C ILE A 175 -3.67 18.67 8.61
N ASN A 176 -3.72 18.87 7.30
CA ASN A 176 -3.02 19.98 6.65
C ASN A 176 -3.56 21.35 7.11
N ILE A 177 -4.87 21.48 7.30
CA ILE A 177 -5.47 22.71 7.84
C ILE A 177 -4.99 22.96 9.27
N LEU A 178 -4.99 21.94 10.13
CA LEU A 178 -4.51 22.04 11.52
C LEU A 178 -3.03 22.45 11.57
N LYS A 179 -2.20 21.80 10.76
CA LYS A 179 -0.76 22.11 10.65
C LYS A 179 -0.51 23.55 10.17
N ASN A 180 -1.22 24.01 9.14
CA ASN A 180 -1.06 25.35 8.58
C ASN A 180 -1.44 26.46 9.56
N ASN A 181 -2.27 26.16 10.56
CA ASN A 181 -2.65 27.09 11.63
C ASN A 181 -1.88 26.90 12.94
N ASP A 182 -0.87 26.03 12.96
CA ASP A 182 -0.14 25.62 14.16
C ASP A 182 -1.06 25.18 15.32
N PHE A 183 -2.22 24.59 14.97
CA PHE A 183 -3.31 24.33 15.90
C PHE A 183 -2.89 23.31 16.98
N GLU A 184 -2.26 22.22 16.59
CA GLU A 184 -1.80 21.15 17.50
C GLU A 184 -0.71 21.61 18.47
N LYS A 185 0.03 22.66 18.15
CA LYS A 185 1.02 23.27 19.07
C LYS A 185 0.39 24.02 20.24
N LYS A 186 -0.86 24.46 20.07
CA LYS A 186 -1.57 25.30 21.04
C LYS A 186 -2.69 24.58 21.77
N TYR A 187 -3.31 23.60 21.12
CA TYR A 187 -4.50 22.92 21.60
C TYR A 187 -4.32 21.41 21.55
N GLN A 188 -4.60 20.75 22.66
CA GLN A 188 -4.56 19.29 22.74
C GLN A 188 -5.87 18.71 22.19
N ILE A 189 -5.78 17.97 21.09
CA ILE A 189 -6.92 17.36 20.42
C ILE A 189 -7.14 15.94 21.00
N ASP A 190 -8.36 15.69 21.50
CA ASP A 190 -8.79 14.34 21.87
C ASP A 190 -9.19 13.52 20.65
N SER A 191 -10.09 14.07 19.85
CA SER A 191 -10.57 13.39 18.67
C SER A 191 -11.15 14.33 17.62
N LEU A 192 -11.19 13.87 16.38
CA LEU A 192 -11.72 14.56 15.21
C LEU A 192 -12.90 13.75 14.68
N GLU A 193 -14.09 14.33 14.65
CA GLU A 193 -15.31 13.63 14.29
C GLU A 193 -15.89 14.14 12.97
N PHE A 194 -16.04 13.27 11.97
CA PHE A 194 -16.60 13.59 10.66
C PHE A 194 -18.11 13.35 10.65
N ILE A 195 -18.87 14.42 10.83
CA ILE A 195 -20.31 14.41 11.01
C ILE A 195 -21.04 14.34 9.68
N ASN A 196 -21.89 13.30 9.52
CA ASN A 196 -22.75 13.10 8.35
C ASN A 196 -22.00 13.16 7.00
N LYS A 197 -20.73 12.78 6.98
CA LYS A 197 -19.83 12.82 5.81
C LYS A 197 -19.69 14.23 5.18
N ARG A 198 -19.88 15.29 5.96
CA ARG A 198 -19.86 16.68 5.43
C ARG A 198 -18.94 17.60 6.18
N ARG A 199 -19.02 17.65 7.50
CA ARG A 199 -18.29 18.62 8.32
C ARG A 199 -17.47 17.94 9.39
N TRP A 200 -16.53 18.67 9.95
CA TRP A 200 -15.72 18.22 11.05
C TRP A 200 -16.13 18.89 12.37
N ASP A 201 -16.14 18.09 13.43
CA ASP A 201 -16.12 18.57 14.79
C ASP A 201 -14.76 18.21 15.40
N ILE A 202 -14.13 19.11 16.16
CA ILE A 202 -12.88 18.87 16.90
C ILE A 202 -13.23 18.80 18.37
N ASN A 203 -12.91 17.71 19.04
CA ASN A 203 -13.03 17.57 20.48
C ASN A 203 -11.64 17.76 21.09
N LEU A 204 -11.54 18.68 22.06
CA LEU A 204 -10.31 18.96 22.81
C LEU A 204 -10.33 18.23 24.15
N TYR A 205 -9.15 17.98 24.75
CA TYR A 205 -9.02 17.27 26.04
C TYR A 205 -9.69 17.97 27.23
N ASN A 206 -9.97 19.27 27.15
CA ASN A 206 -10.68 20.04 28.19
C ASN A 206 -12.21 20.04 28.01
N ASP A 207 -12.76 19.03 27.30
CA ASP A 207 -14.18 18.89 26.96
C ASP A 207 -14.76 20.03 26.12
N VAL A 208 -13.92 20.77 25.42
CA VAL A 208 -14.33 21.80 24.47
C VAL A 208 -14.55 21.18 23.10
N LYS A 209 -15.71 21.50 22.50
CA LYS A 209 -16.06 21.07 21.13
C LYS A 209 -16.07 22.24 20.18
N LEU A 210 -15.42 22.10 19.03
CA LEU A 210 -15.46 23.03 17.91
C LEU A 210 -16.27 22.43 16.78
N MET A 211 -17.36 23.05 16.37
CA MET A 211 -18.17 22.65 15.22
C MET A 211 -17.74 23.47 13.99
N LEU A 212 -17.02 22.86 13.04
CA LEU A 212 -16.49 23.58 11.89
C LEU A 212 -17.51 23.73 10.77
N SER A 213 -17.33 24.74 9.93
CA SER A 213 -18.08 24.92 8.69
C SER A 213 -17.77 23.81 7.69
N GLU A 214 -18.79 23.34 6.98
CA GLU A 214 -18.64 22.41 5.85
C GLU A 214 -17.94 23.11 4.66
N GLU A 215 -18.24 24.41 4.44
CA GLU A 215 -17.73 25.16 3.29
C GLU A 215 -16.24 25.50 3.43
N ASP A 216 -15.85 25.97 4.62
CA ASP A 216 -14.48 26.41 4.89
C ASP A 216 -14.05 26.08 6.35
N PRO A 217 -13.58 24.84 6.58
CA PRO A 217 -13.05 24.46 7.89
C PRO A 217 -11.82 25.28 8.31
N ASN A 218 -10.99 25.71 7.36
CA ASN A 218 -9.82 26.54 7.65
C ASN A 218 -10.23 27.90 8.25
N LYS A 219 -11.22 28.56 7.65
CA LYS A 219 -11.75 29.81 8.17
C LYS A 219 -12.38 29.67 9.55
N SER A 220 -13.05 28.54 9.80
CA SER A 220 -13.60 28.24 11.14
C SER A 220 -12.49 28.16 12.19
N ILE A 221 -11.37 27.48 11.90
CA ILE A 221 -10.22 27.38 12.79
C ILE A 221 -9.59 28.75 13.04
N GLN A 222 -9.44 29.57 11.99
CA GLN A 222 -8.93 30.93 12.13
C GLN A 222 -9.84 31.77 13.01
N ASN A 223 -11.16 31.70 12.82
CA ASN A 223 -12.14 32.40 13.65
C ASN A 223 -12.04 31.97 15.13
N PHE A 224 -11.91 30.68 15.40
CA PHE A 224 -11.69 30.16 16.75
C PHE A 224 -10.43 30.77 17.38
N ILE A 225 -9.30 30.76 16.70
CA ILE A 225 -8.05 31.36 17.20
C ILE A 225 -8.20 32.84 17.49
N ILE A 226 -8.91 33.59 16.62
CA ILE A 226 -9.18 35.02 16.83
C ILE A 226 -10.05 35.23 18.06
N ILE A 227 -11.07 34.41 18.27
CA ILE A 227 -11.97 34.51 19.43
C ILE A 227 -11.21 34.19 20.71
N GLN A 228 -10.44 33.10 20.73
CA GLN A 228 -9.59 32.72 21.88
C GLN A 228 -8.65 33.87 22.32
N ASN A 229 -8.06 34.56 21.36
CA ASN A 229 -7.15 35.70 21.66
C ASN A 229 -7.88 36.95 22.17
N LYS A 230 -9.21 37.04 22.06
CA LYS A 230 -10.01 38.20 22.48
C LYS A 230 -10.75 37.98 23.80
N LEU A 231 -10.99 36.76 24.20
CA LEU A 231 -11.70 36.40 25.41
C LEU A 231 -10.77 36.45 26.62
N SER A 232 -11.33 36.73 27.81
CA SER A 232 -10.60 36.54 29.07
C SER A 232 -10.44 35.07 29.42
N GLU A 233 -9.46 34.73 30.26
CA GLU A 233 -9.25 33.33 30.70
C GLU A 233 -10.49 32.79 31.43
N THR A 234 -11.21 33.62 32.16
CA THR A 234 -12.46 33.24 32.84
C THR A 234 -13.58 32.88 31.88
N ASP A 235 -13.74 33.65 30.79
CA ASP A 235 -14.74 33.36 29.77
C ASP A 235 -14.38 32.07 28.98
N ILE A 236 -13.10 31.89 28.62
CA ILE A 236 -12.62 30.72 27.91
C ILE A 236 -12.93 29.42 28.68
N ASN A 237 -12.71 29.41 30.00
CA ASN A 237 -12.92 28.23 30.84
C ASN A 237 -14.39 27.84 30.98
N ASN A 238 -15.31 28.76 30.77
CA ASN A 238 -16.74 28.52 30.86
C ASN A 238 -17.38 28.04 29.55
N ILE A 239 -16.70 28.24 28.41
CA ILE A 239 -17.23 27.85 27.10
C ILE A 239 -16.92 26.39 26.81
N LYS A 240 -17.94 25.60 26.49
CA LYS A 240 -17.81 24.17 26.11
C LYS A 240 -18.00 23.94 24.62
N ILE A 241 -18.76 24.80 23.92
CA ILE A 241 -18.99 24.59 22.50
C ILE A 241 -18.75 25.89 21.74
N TYR A 242 -17.90 25.83 20.72
CA TYR A 242 -17.72 26.86 19.72
C TYR A 242 -18.41 26.42 18.42
N ASP A 243 -19.60 26.96 18.16
CA ASP A 243 -20.31 26.71 16.90
C ASP A 243 -19.81 27.69 15.83
N LEU A 244 -18.90 27.21 15.00
CA LEU A 244 -18.22 27.94 13.94
C LEU A 244 -18.78 27.59 12.53
N ARG A 245 -19.93 26.92 12.49
CA ARG A 245 -20.56 26.50 11.23
C ARG A 245 -20.93 27.68 10.34
N ASN A 246 -21.33 28.79 10.97
CA ASN A 246 -21.57 30.04 10.25
C ASN A 246 -20.31 30.92 10.28
N LEU A 247 -19.69 31.14 9.13
CA LEU A 247 -18.43 31.88 8.99
C LEU A 247 -18.53 33.37 9.38
N LYS A 248 -19.77 33.93 9.45
CA LYS A 248 -20.01 35.30 9.79
C LYS A 248 -20.40 35.49 11.26
N LYS A 249 -20.88 34.45 11.94
CA LYS A 249 -21.37 34.51 13.31
C LYS A 249 -21.01 33.24 14.06
N THR A 250 -20.22 33.36 15.11
CA THR A 250 -19.93 32.27 16.05
C THR A 250 -20.93 32.29 17.20
N ILE A 251 -21.42 31.11 17.60
CA ILE A 251 -22.24 30.91 18.79
C ILE A 251 -21.38 30.24 19.84
N LEU A 252 -21.35 30.76 21.05
CA LEU A 252 -20.64 30.23 22.20
C LEU A 252 -21.68 29.66 23.17
N ILE A 253 -21.48 28.43 23.62
CA ILE A 253 -22.36 27.72 24.57
C ILE A 253 -21.56 27.44 25.83
N ASN A 254 -22.06 27.90 26.97
CA ASN A 254 -21.44 27.75 28.28
C ASN A 254 -21.87 26.45 28.98
N LEU A 255 -21.20 26.14 30.08
CA LEU A 255 -21.48 24.97 30.93
C LEU A 255 -22.89 24.98 31.57
N ASP A 256 -23.47 26.19 31.77
CA ASP A 256 -24.72 26.40 32.51
C ASP A 256 -25.94 26.56 31.59
N ASP A 257 -25.76 26.41 30.28
CA ASP A 257 -26.84 26.41 29.28
C ASP A 257 -27.14 24.95 28.83
#